data_4f8d2e18c1c22247c78af8de417a0030
#
_entry.id   4f8d2e18c1c22247c78af8de417a0030
#
_cell.length_a   1.000
_cell.length_b   1.000
_cell.length_c   1.000
_cell.angle_alpha   90.00
_cell.angle_beta   90.00
_cell.angle_gamma   90.00
#
_symmetry.space_group_name_H-M   'P 1'
#
loop_
_entity.id
_entity.type
_entity.pdbx_description
1 polymer ?
#
loop_
_entity_poly.entity_id
_entity_poly.type
_entity_poly.pdbx_seq_one_letter_code
_entity_poly.pdbx_strand_id
1 'polypeptide(L)'
;MRVFVYFNLHRKCFSIKALEGSKKGLVIAHRDTVILTDCKFKVSEAGRQRVLREKKKNVHAGVTGIWIDGDIRDEKCFEFLGTVGRQVTYNPYKYSSFIIRATEESVDKANVVGMKVLPNAEGIKRGVIYLRNFNFYKV
;
A
#
# COMPACT_ATOMS: atom_id res chain seq x y z
N MET A 1 -10.20 -4.02 -11.85
CA MET A 1 -10.99 -3.05 -11.07
C MET A 1 -10.07 -2.08 -10.35
N ARG A 2 -10.42 -0.82 -10.38
CA ARG A 2 -9.67 0.19 -9.64
C ARG A 2 -10.09 0.22 -8.19
N VAL A 3 -9.12 0.19 -7.29
CA VAL A 3 -9.33 0.07 -5.85
C VAL A 3 -8.44 1.01 -5.06
N PHE A 4 -8.80 1.20 -3.80
CA PHE A 4 -7.95 1.81 -2.78
C PHE A 4 -7.65 0.76 -1.71
N VAL A 5 -6.37 0.55 -1.41
CA VAL A 5 -5.93 -0.46 -0.46
C VAL A 5 -5.22 0.20 0.72
N TYR A 6 -5.58 -0.21 1.91
CA TYR A 6 -4.97 0.29 3.15
C TYR A 6 -4.77 -0.84 4.15
N PHE A 7 -3.82 -0.67 5.07
CA PHE A 7 -3.62 -1.63 6.14
C PHE A 7 -4.66 -1.41 7.24
N ASN A 8 -5.48 -2.43 7.49
CA ASN A 8 -6.53 -2.41 8.50
C ASN A 8 -5.93 -2.76 9.87
N LEU A 9 -5.88 -1.80 10.77
CA LEU A 9 -5.24 -1.96 12.08
C LEU A 9 -6.00 -2.90 13.02
N HIS A 10 -7.30 -3.07 12.81
CA HIS A 10 -8.11 -3.99 13.61
C HIS A 10 -7.96 -5.44 13.14
N ARG A 11 -8.01 -5.66 11.84
CA ARG A 11 -7.92 -7.00 11.25
C ARG A 11 -6.47 -7.45 11.01
N LYS A 12 -5.52 -6.54 11.05
CA LYS A 12 -4.10 -6.81 10.76
C LYS A 12 -3.91 -7.41 9.37
N CYS A 13 -4.63 -6.87 8.40
CA CYS A 13 -4.52 -7.25 6.99
C CYS A 13 -4.85 -6.05 6.11
N PHE A 14 -4.70 -6.21 4.80
CA PHE A 14 -5.06 -5.17 3.85
C PHE A 14 -6.55 -5.24 3.52
N SER A 15 -7.22 -4.09 3.59
CA SER A 15 -8.59 -3.94 3.17
C SER A 15 -8.63 -3.29 1.81
N ILE A 16 -9.50 -3.79 0.94
CA ILE A 16 -9.62 -3.37 -0.45
C ILE A 16 -10.97 -2.71 -0.65
N LYS A 17 -10.95 -1.43 -1.01
CA LYS A 17 -12.13 -0.61 -1.22
C LYS A 17 -12.32 -0.36 -2.69
N ALA A 18 -13.51 -0.65 -3.21
CA ALA A 18 -13.81 -0.41 -4.62
C ALA A 18 -13.89 1.09 -4.92
N LEU A 19 -13.27 1.52 -6.01
CA LEU A 19 -13.35 2.90 -6.50
C LEU A 19 -14.24 3.03 -7.73
N GLU A 20 -14.78 1.92 -8.22
CA GLU A 20 -15.67 1.91 -9.40
C GLU A 20 -16.69 0.78 -9.27
N GLY A 21 -17.69 0.80 -10.15
CA GLY A 21 -18.72 -0.23 -10.18
C GLY A 21 -19.82 -0.03 -9.16
N SER A 22 -20.68 -1.04 -9.02
CA SER A 22 -21.84 -1.00 -8.13
C SER A 22 -21.50 -0.94 -6.66
N LYS A 23 -20.28 -1.37 -6.28
CA LYS A 23 -19.82 -1.36 -4.89
C LYS A 23 -18.85 -0.22 -4.58
N LYS A 24 -18.82 0.80 -5.43
CA LYS A 24 -17.95 1.97 -5.24
C LYS A 24 -18.08 2.53 -3.81
N GLY A 25 -16.95 2.73 -3.15
CA GLY A 25 -16.90 3.26 -1.79
C GLY A 25 -17.01 2.20 -0.69
N LEU A 26 -17.23 0.93 -1.03
CA LEU A 26 -17.35 -0.15 -0.05
C LEU A 26 -16.08 -1.00 -0.03
N VAL A 27 -15.75 -1.52 1.15
CA VAL A 27 -14.70 -2.52 1.30
C VAL A 27 -15.24 -3.84 0.76
N ILE A 28 -14.58 -4.38 -0.26
CA ILE A 28 -15.03 -5.58 -0.97
C ILE A 28 -14.23 -6.83 -0.64
N ALA A 29 -13.06 -6.67 -0.03
CA ALA A 29 -12.20 -7.80 0.30
C ALA A 29 -11.18 -7.44 1.37
N HIS A 30 -10.67 -8.47 2.03
CA HIS A 30 -9.54 -8.41 2.93
C HIS A 30 -8.52 -9.45 2.50
N ARG A 31 -7.25 -9.07 2.37
CA ARG A 31 -6.19 -9.96 1.89
C ARG A 31 -4.90 -9.74 2.67
N ASP A 32 -4.13 -10.80 2.80
CA ASP A 32 -2.79 -10.72 3.38
C ASP A 32 -1.75 -10.28 2.35
N THR A 33 -2.00 -10.56 1.08
CA THR A 33 -1.12 -10.18 -0.03
C THR A 33 -1.94 -9.54 -1.14
N VAL A 34 -1.51 -8.37 -1.60
CA VAL A 34 -2.17 -7.61 -2.67
C VAL A 34 -1.14 -7.13 -3.65
N ILE A 35 -1.41 -7.33 -4.95
CA ILE A 35 -0.60 -6.78 -6.04
C ILE A 35 -1.47 -5.82 -6.84
N LEU A 36 -0.96 -4.61 -7.01
CA LEU A 36 -1.63 -3.57 -7.78
C LEU A 36 -0.74 -3.10 -8.94
N THR A 37 -1.36 -2.70 -10.03
CA THR A 37 -0.68 -2.04 -11.15
C THR A 37 -1.25 -0.63 -11.34
N ASP A 38 -0.51 0.21 -12.05
CA ASP A 38 -0.89 1.61 -12.31
C ASP A 38 -1.26 2.32 -11.00
N CYS A 39 -0.28 2.44 -10.12
CA CYS A 39 -0.50 2.79 -8.72
C CYS A 39 -0.21 4.25 -8.42
N LYS A 40 -0.96 4.79 -7.45
CA LYS A 40 -0.69 6.08 -6.82
C LYS A 40 -0.75 5.94 -5.31
N PHE A 41 0.22 6.52 -4.64
CA PHE A 41 0.25 6.58 -3.18
C PHE A 41 -0.55 7.81 -2.73
N LYS A 42 -1.45 7.61 -1.79
CA LYS A 42 -2.38 8.66 -1.33
C LYS A 42 -2.26 8.87 0.16
N VAL A 43 -2.12 10.14 0.57
CA VAL A 43 -2.16 10.55 1.96
C VAL A 43 -3.18 11.69 2.07
N SER A 44 -4.16 11.53 2.96
CA SER A 44 -5.07 12.62 3.30
C SER A 44 -4.39 13.50 4.35
N GLU A 45 -4.03 14.72 3.97
CA GLU A 45 -3.37 15.64 4.91
C GLU A 45 -4.28 16.01 6.08
N ALA A 46 -5.59 16.17 5.83
CA ALA A 46 -6.56 16.41 6.90
C ALA A 46 -6.60 15.25 7.89
N GLY A 47 -6.59 14.02 7.38
CA GLY A 47 -6.55 12.82 8.21
C GLY A 47 -5.25 12.67 8.97
N ARG A 48 -4.12 13.00 8.33
CA ARG A 48 -2.81 13.01 8.97
C ARG A 48 -2.76 14.01 10.12
N GLN A 49 -3.25 15.24 9.91
CA GLN A 49 -3.30 16.26 10.97
C GLN A 49 -4.17 15.83 12.14
N ARG A 50 -5.27 15.12 11.87
CA ARG A 50 -6.10 14.55 12.92
C ARG A 50 -5.33 13.52 13.76
N VAL A 51 -4.57 12.63 13.11
CA VAL A 51 -3.73 11.64 13.80
C VAL A 51 -2.70 12.34 14.70
N LEU A 52 -2.05 13.37 14.19
CA LEU A 52 -1.04 14.12 14.96
C LEU A 52 -1.65 14.83 16.16
N ARG A 53 -2.85 15.40 15.99
CA ARG A 53 -3.52 16.18 17.01
C ARG A 53 -4.17 15.30 18.08
N GLU A 54 -4.86 14.24 17.67
CA GLU A 54 -5.60 13.36 18.56
C GLU A 54 -4.79 12.17 19.06
N LYS A 55 -3.66 11.89 18.43
CA LYS A 55 -2.80 10.75 18.72
C LYS A 55 -3.54 9.40 18.65
N LYS A 56 -4.56 9.35 17.79
CA LYS A 56 -5.33 8.12 17.54
C LYS A 56 -5.03 7.66 16.12
N LYS A 57 -4.83 6.35 15.96
CA LYS A 57 -4.64 5.75 14.66
C LYS A 57 -5.93 5.85 13.85
N ASN A 58 -5.82 6.35 12.63
CA ASN A 58 -6.93 6.52 11.72
C ASN A 58 -6.46 6.23 10.29
N VAL A 59 -7.34 5.65 9.48
CA VAL A 59 -7.04 5.40 8.08
C VAL A 59 -7.04 6.73 7.33
N HIS A 60 -5.86 7.13 6.86
CA HIS A 60 -5.70 8.36 6.08
C HIS A 60 -4.71 8.19 4.93
N ALA A 61 -4.15 7.00 4.76
CA ALA A 61 -3.13 6.73 3.75
C ALA A 61 -3.32 5.35 3.15
N GLY A 62 -2.99 5.20 1.89
CA GLY A 62 -3.07 3.93 1.18
C GLY A 62 -2.62 4.06 -0.25
N VAL A 63 -2.89 3.05 -1.04
CA VAL A 63 -2.47 2.95 -2.44
C VAL A 63 -3.68 2.71 -3.31
N THR A 64 -3.83 3.52 -4.37
CA THR A 64 -4.82 3.25 -5.41
C THR A 64 -4.15 2.52 -6.57
N GLY A 65 -4.89 1.68 -7.25
CA GLY A 65 -4.38 0.98 -8.42
C GLY A 65 -5.39 0.02 -9.00
N ILE A 66 -4.96 -0.72 -10.02
CA ILE A 66 -5.77 -1.76 -10.64
C ILE A 66 -5.46 -3.07 -9.93
N TRP A 67 -6.52 -3.71 -9.43
CA TRP A 67 -6.44 -4.98 -8.73
C TRP A 67 -7.13 -6.07 -9.52
N ILE A 68 -6.39 -7.14 -9.74
CA ILE A 68 -6.94 -8.39 -10.28
C ILE A 68 -6.88 -9.35 -9.10
N ASP A 69 -8.04 -9.85 -8.68
CA ASP A 69 -8.11 -10.77 -7.56
C ASP A 69 -7.17 -11.94 -7.82
N GLY A 70 -6.14 -12.00 -7.02
CA GLY A 70 -5.04 -12.93 -7.23
C GLY A 70 -5.22 -14.23 -6.47
N ASP A 71 -4.30 -15.10 -6.71
CA ASP A 71 -4.17 -16.38 -6.06
C ASP A 71 -2.69 -16.56 -5.66
N ILE A 72 -2.17 -17.75 -5.80
CA ILE A 72 -0.77 -18.11 -5.55
C ILE A 72 0.22 -17.18 -6.28
N ARG A 73 -0.16 -16.59 -7.42
CA ARG A 73 0.72 -15.68 -8.16
C ARG A 73 1.06 -14.41 -7.39
N ASP A 74 0.15 -13.93 -6.55
CA ASP A 74 0.39 -12.72 -5.76
C ASP A 74 1.54 -12.92 -4.76
N GLU A 75 1.62 -14.10 -4.16
CA GLU A 75 2.72 -14.43 -3.24
C GLU A 75 4.06 -14.43 -3.96
N LYS A 76 4.13 -15.08 -5.13
CA LYS A 76 5.35 -15.14 -5.94
C LYS A 76 5.74 -13.77 -6.46
N CYS A 77 4.77 -12.97 -6.86
CA CYS A 77 5.01 -11.61 -7.33
C CYS A 77 5.56 -10.74 -6.20
N PHE A 78 5.02 -10.86 -5.00
CA PHE A 78 5.53 -10.13 -3.85
C PHE A 78 6.98 -10.52 -3.53
N GLU A 79 7.30 -11.81 -3.53
CA GLU A 79 8.67 -12.29 -3.31
C GLU A 79 9.63 -11.71 -4.34
N PHE A 80 9.23 -11.71 -5.62
CA PHE A 80 10.03 -11.12 -6.68
C PHE A 80 10.24 -9.61 -6.47
N LEU A 81 9.19 -8.87 -6.11
CA LEU A 81 9.29 -7.44 -5.81
C LEU A 81 10.22 -7.17 -4.62
N GLY A 82 10.28 -8.07 -3.67
CA GLY A 82 11.19 -7.95 -2.55
C GLY A 82 12.67 -8.04 -2.95
N THR A 83 12.97 -8.70 -4.07
CA THR A 83 14.34 -8.83 -4.58
C THR A 83 14.73 -7.73 -5.56
N VAL A 84 13.81 -7.27 -6.41
CA VAL A 84 14.11 -6.32 -7.50
C VAL A 84 13.50 -4.94 -7.28
N GLY A 85 12.56 -4.83 -6.35
CA GLY A 85 11.85 -3.58 -6.07
C GLY A 85 12.50 -2.78 -4.96
N ARG A 86 11.82 -1.70 -4.59
CA ARG A 86 12.25 -0.80 -3.52
C ARG A 86 11.19 -0.78 -2.43
N GLN A 87 11.61 -0.89 -1.18
CA GLN A 87 10.69 -0.86 -0.06
C GLN A 87 10.19 0.56 0.19
N VAL A 88 8.89 0.67 0.42
CA VAL A 88 8.20 1.93 0.70
C VAL A 88 7.71 1.89 2.14
N THR A 89 7.81 3.00 2.83
CA THR A 89 7.30 3.14 4.18
C THR A 89 6.57 4.47 4.35
N TYR A 90 5.75 4.55 5.39
CA TYR A 90 5.05 5.77 5.73
C TYR A 90 4.87 5.86 7.25
N ASN A 91 5.25 7.00 7.80
CA ASN A 91 5.05 7.31 9.22
C ASN A 91 4.46 8.73 9.31
N PRO A 92 3.21 8.89 9.75
CA PRO A 92 2.54 10.19 9.78
C PRO A 92 3.21 11.21 10.70
N TYR A 93 3.93 10.73 11.72
CA TYR A 93 4.63 11.61 12.65
C TYR A 93 5.90 12.20 12.06
N LYS A 94 6.43 11.59 11.02
CA LYS A 94 7.70 11.99 10.40
C LYS A 94 7.54 12.52 8.98
N TYR A 95 6.58 12.00 8.22
CA TYR A 95 6.43 12.30 6.79
C TYR A 95 4.99 12.66 6.44
N SER A 96 4.83 13.50 5.43
CA SER A 96 3.52 13.83 4.85
C SER A 96 3.20 13.00 3.60
N SER A 97 4.10 12.12 3.20
CA SER A 97 3.95 11.25 2.03
C SER A 97 4.61 9.91 2.28
N PHE A 98 4.31 8.94 1.40
CA PHE A 98 5.09 7.70 1.34
C PHE A 98 6.50 8.01 0.86
N ILE A 99 7.46 7.28 1.35
CA ILE A 99 8.86 7.45 0.98
C ILE A 99 9.50 6.11 0.62
N ILE A 100 10.54 6.16 -0.18
CA ILE A 100 11.44 5.03 -0.39
C ILE A 100 12.28 4.90 0.88
N ARG A 101 12.23 3.74 1.52
CA ARG A 101 12.89 3.54 2.82
C ARG A 101 14.39 3.79 2.79
N ALA A 102 15.06 3.33 1.72
CA ALA A 102 16.52 3.42 1.63
C ALA A 102 17.03 4.85 1.44
N THR A 103 16.29 5.70 0.73
CA THR A 103 16.74 7.04 0.34
C THR A 103 15.96 8.16 1.01
N GLU A 104 14.82 7.84 1.62
CA GLU A 104 13.85 8.81 2.16
C GLU A 104 13.26 9.75 1.11
N GLU A 105 13.39 9.41 -0.18
CA GLU A 105 12.77 10.17 -1.26
C GLU A 105 11.26 9.95 -1.26
N SER A 106 10.50 11.03 -1.43
CA SER A 106 9.04 10.96 -1.57
C SER A 106 8.66 10.20 -2.83
N VAL A 107 7.60 9.38 -2.74
CA VAL A 107 7.08 8.63 -3.87
C VAL A 107 5.57 8.81 -3.97
N ASP A 108 5.06 9.04 -5.18
CA ASP A 108 3.63 9.23 -5.42
C ASP A 108 3.05 8.26 -6.44
N LYS A 109 3.88 7.63 -7.26
CA LYS A 109 3.43 6.72 -8.34
C LYS A 109 4.34 5.51 -8.45
N ALA A 110 3.77 4.40 -8.92
CA ALA A 110 4.53 3.20 -9.26
C ALA A 110 3.79 2.39 -10.31
N ASN A 111 4.52 1.66 -11.15
CA ASN A 111 3.92 0.75 -12.12
C ASN A 111 3.33 -0.48 -11.43
N VAL A 112 4.04 -1.02 -10.46
CA VAL A 112 3.58 -2.19 -9.68
C VAL A 112 3.86 -1.95 -8.21
N VAL A 113 2.90 -2.29 -7.36
CA VAL A 113 3.04 -2.27 -5.91
C VAL A 113 2.59 -3.60 -5.36
N GLY A 114 3.44 -4.20 -4.54
CA GLY A 114 3.10 -5.40 -3.78
C GLY A 114 3.05 -5.08 -2.30
N MET A 115 2.00 -5.57 -1.64
CA MET A 115 1.78 -5.39 -0.21
C MET A 115 1.53 -6.74 0.43
N LYS A 116 2.18 -6.99 1.55
CA LYS A 116 1.99 -8.24 2.29
C LYS A 116 2.07 -8.00 3.80
N VAL A 117 1.28 -8.76 4.54
CA VAL A 117 1.34 -8.77 6.00
C VAL A 117 2.50 -9.65 6.42
N LEU A 118 3.45 -9.07 7.13
CA LEU A 118 4.60 -9.79 7.67
C LEU A 118 4.77 -9.44 9.16
N PRO A 119 5.12 -10.41 10.01
CA PRO A 119 5.42 -10.11 11.40
C PRO A 119 6.78 -9.41 11.51
N ASN A 120 6.90 -8.49 12.46
CA ASN A 120 8.19 -7.92 12.81
C ASN A 120 8.95 -8.87 13.76
N ALA A 121 10.11 -8.45 14.26
CA ALA A 121 10.94 -9.26 15.16
C ALA A 121 10.21 -9.67 16.44
N GLU A 122 9.18 -8.91 16.84
CA GLU A 122 8.39 -9.18 18.05
C GLU A 122 7.11 -9.98 17.74
N GLY A 123 6.93 -10.41 16.48
CA GLY A 123 5.74 -11.15 16.06
C GLY A 123 4.52 -10.28 15.77
N ILE A 124 4.64 -8.97 15.82
CA ILE A 124 3.54 -8.05 15.54
C ILE A 124 3.37 -7.95 14.03
N LYS A 125 2.16 -8.20 13.54
CA LYS A 125 1.83 -8.13 12.11
C LYS A 125 1.81 -6.69 11.63
N ARG A 126 2.48 -6.45 10.52
CA ARG A 126 2.51 -5.14 9.87
C ARG A 126 2.43 -5.29 8.36
N GLY A 127 2.02 -4.24 7.67
CA GLY A 127 2.02 -4.20 6.22
C GLY A 127 3.39 -3.81 5.69
N VAL A 128 3.92 -4.59 4.77
CA VAL A 128 5.19 -4.31 4.09
C VAL A 128 4.88 -4.04 2.63
N ILE A 129 5.47 -2.99 2.07
CA ILE A 129 5.17 -2.50 0.72
C ILE A 129 6.46 -2.43 -0.09
N TYR A 130 6.42 -3.00 -1.29
CA TYR A 130 7.46 -2.84 -2.29
C TYR A 130 6.89 -2.26 -3.57
N LEU A 131 7.66 -1.46 -4.26
CA LEU A 131 7.28 -0.94 -5.58
C LEU A 131 8.34 -1.27 -6.62
N ARG A 132 7.91 -1.25 -7.88
CA ARG A 132 8.81 -1.29 -9.02
C ARG A 132 8.26 -0.39 -10.11
N ASN A 133 9.16 0.39 -10.73
CA ASN A 133 8.88 1.18 -11.91
C ASN A 133 9.62 0.59 -13.09
N PHE A 134 8.93 0.57 -14.22
CA PHE A 134 9.49 0.12 -15.50
C PHE A 134 9.71 1.32 -16.41
N ASN A 135 10.81 1.32 -17.09
CA ASN A 135 11.15 2.39 -18.01
C ASN A 135 11.13 1.84 -19.44
N PHE A 136 9.92 1.72 -19.99
CA PHE A 136 9.70 1.14 -21.30
C PHE A 136 10.14 2.05 -22.47
N TYR A 137 10.42 3.30 -22.20
CA TYR A 137 10.64 4.31 -23.22
C TYR A 137 12.10 4.63 -23.46
N LYS A 138 12.97 4.09 -22.65
CA LYS A 138 14.42 4.21 -22.84
C LYS A 138 14.93 2.96 -23.53
N VAL A 139 14.84 3.01 -24.81
CA VAL A 139 15.38 1.95 -25.66
C VAL A 139 16.75 2.38 -26.14
#